data_3a2d5ca9539512dbfaee1824089b27bd
#
_entry.id   3a2d5ca9539512dbfaee1824089b27bd
#
_cell.length_a   1.000
_cell.length_b   1.000
_cell.length_c   1.000
_cell.angle_alpha   90.00
_cell.angle_beta   90.00
_cell.angle_gamma   90.00
#
_symmetry.space_group_name_H-M   'P 1'
#
loop_
_entity.id
_entity.type
_entity.pdbx_description
1 polymer ?
#
loop_
_entity_poly.entity_id
_entity_poly.type
_entity_poly.pdbx_seq_one_letter_code
_entity_poly.pdbx_strand_id
1 'polypeptide(L)'
;MPAKLTVKDVYKIFGDATQKALDLLAQGESKEAIFEATGQTIGVQDANFSVEEGQIFVVMGLSGSGKSTLVRMLNGLIRPSSGQILIDSDDVASCSRDKLRQIRRNKIAMVFQHFALFPHRTILDNAAYGLKIKGVSPAKRRARALAALEQVGLAAWADSYPADLSGGMQQRVGLARGLATEPQILLMDEPFGALDPLIRKGMQEELLVLQKTLKKTIIFITHDLNEALMLGDRIAIMKDGRFVQVGTAQDIVSNPADDYVAAFVADIDRGRVFTAESVASEPAVMPLDQCTAGDAVKTMEDQNLNAVYVLDGEEIAGVVTYQQAAAADRDSGPSDVPIADVLITDFPTADPETHLADLYGPASSGLPIALTDAENRLVGVVEPEKVFAQLSSDNPADETDGAPAEAADAPQAVPERQPAL
;
A
#
# COMPACT_ATOMS: atom_id res chain seq x y z
N MET A 1 -1.24 4.54 -17.31
CA MET A 1 0.12 5.00 -17.75
C MET A 1 0.84 3.85 -18.45
N PRO A 2 1.88 4.06 -19.27
CA PRO A 2 2.61 2.93 -19.88
C PRO A 2 3.38 2.15 -18.82
N ALA A 3 3.45 0.82 -18.98
CA ALA A 3 4.21 -0.05 -18.09
C ALA A 3 5.71 0.25 -18.19
N LYS A 4 6.35 0.54 -17.05
CA LYS A 4 7.80 0.82 -16.93
C LYS A 4 8.61 -0.43 -16.79
N LEU A 5 8.08 -1.40 -16.04
CA LEU A 5 8.63 -2.73 -15.85
C LEU A 5 7.55 -3.75 -16.18
N THR A 6 7.90 -4.77 -16.96
CA THR A 6 7.02 -5.91 -17.24
C THR A 6 7.77 -7.20 -17.03
N VAL A 7 7.19 -8.10 -16.24
CA VAL A 7 7.71 -9.43 -15.95
C VAL A 7 6.70 -10.44 -16.48
N LYS A 8 7.18 -11.38 -17.33
CA LYS A 8 6.33 -12.36 -18.00
C LYS A 8 6.91 -13.76 -17.87
N ASP A 9 6.14 -14.67 -17.31
CA ASP A 9 6.42 -16.10 -17.20
C ASP A 9 7.81 -16.37 -16.63
N VAL A 10 8.21 -15.62 -15.59
CA VAL A 10 9.57 -15.68 -15.05
C VAL A 10 9.68 -16.78 -14.02
N TYR A 11 10.64 -17.68 -14.30
CA TYR A 11 11.03 -18.76 -13.41
C TYR A 11 12.49 -18.65 -13.01
N LYS A 12 12.80 -19.05 -11.78
CA LYS A 12 14.19 -19.26 -11.33
C LYS A 12 14.32 -20.56 -10.58
N ILE A 13 15.11 -21.44 -11.15
CA ILE A 13 15.50 -22.73 -10.57
C ILE A 13 17.01 -22.68 -10.36
N PHE A 14 17.45 -23.08 -9.19
CA PHE A 14 18.86 -23.21 -8.83
C PHE A 14 19.26 -24.66 -8.94
N GLY A 15 20.37 -24.91 -9.67
CA GLY A 15 20.97 -26.20 -9.93
C GLY A 15 21.08 -26.49 -11.45
N ASP A 16 21.55 -27.69 -11.81
CA ASP A 16 21.95 -28.01 -13.17
C ASP A 16 20.85 -28.68 -14.02
N ALA A 17 19.83 -29.29 -13.38
CA ALA A 17 18.75 -29.99 -14.06
C ALA A 17 17.48 -29.11 -14.19
N THR A 18 17.65 -27.88 -14.64
CA THR A 18 16.60 -26.85 -14.72
C THR A 18 15.38 -27.32 -15.53
N GLN A 19 15.59 -27.98 -16.70
CA GLN A 19 14.46 -28.39 -17.55
C GLN A 19 13.59 -29.45 -16.87
N LYS A 20 14.23 -30.45 -16.22
CA LYS A 20 13.48 -31.48 -15.48
C LYS A 20 12.62 -30.91 -14.37
N ALA A 21 13.13 -29.90 -13.66
CA ALA A 21 12.35 -29.23 -12.61
C ALA A 21 11.20 -28.37 -13.19
N LEU A 22 11.39 -27.73 -14.37
CA LEU A 22 10.30 -27.03 -15.08
C LEU A 22 9.21 -28.01 -15.53
N ASP A 23 9.59 -29.18 -16.05
CA ASP A 23 8.63 -30.20 -16.49
C ASP A 23 7.78 -30.72 -15.31
N LEU A 24 8.39 -30.94 -14.14
CA LEU A 24 7.70 -31.33 -12.92
C LEU A 24 6.77 -30.24 -12.39
N LEU A 25 7.21 -28.96 -12.44
CA LEU A 25 6.36 -27.81 -12.12
C LEU A 25 5.12 -27.75 -13.02
N ALA A 26 5.30 -27.98 -14.32
CA ALA A 26 4.20 -28.02 -15.29
C ALA A 26 3.21 -29.18 -15.03
N GLN A 27 3.64 -30.25 -14.34
CA GLN A 27 2.80 -31.35 -13.88
C GLN A 27 2.11 -31.06 -12.55
N GLY A 28 2.38 -29.91 -11.91
CA GLY A 28 1.78 -29.52 -10.66
C GLY A 28 2.48 -30.06 -9.40
N GLU A 29 3.68 -30.59 -9.54
CA GLU A 29 4.46 -31.10 -8.39
C GLU A 29 4.88 -29.97 -7.43
N SER A 30 4.92 -30.27 -6.13
CA SER A 30 5.34 -29.33 -5.09
C SER A 30 6.84 -29.07 -5.15
N LYS A 31 7.29 -27.96 -4.54
CA LYS A 31 8.72 -27.63 -4.44
C LYS A 31 9.51 -28.72 -3.72
N GLU A 32 8.95 -29.29 -2.65
CA GLU A 32 9.52 -30.33 -1.83
C GLU A 32 9.71 -31.59 -2.68
N ALA A 33 8.66 -32.04 -3.39
CA ALA A 33 8.71 -33.19 -4.28
C ALA A 33 9.74 -33.01 -5.41
N ILE A 34 9.81 -31.81 -5.99
CA ILE A 34 10.80 -31.47 -7.02
C ILE A 34 12.22 -31.49 -6.45
N PHE A 35 12.41 -30.95 -5.24
CA PHE A 35 13.71 -30.99 -4.58
C PHE A 35 14.15 -32.44 -4.30
N GLU A 36 13.28 -33.27 -3.75
CA GLU A 36 13.55 -34.69 -3.49
C GLU A 36 13.89 -35.47 -4.80
N ALA A 37 13.13 -35.20 -5.87
CA ALA A 37 13.32 -35.92 -7.15
C ALA A 37 14.50 -35.42 -7.96
N THR A 38 14.97 -34.20 -7.77
CA THR A 38 15.97 -33.57 -8.66
C THR A 38 17.13 -32.90 -7.95
N GLY A 39 17.05 -32.62 -6.64
CA GLY A 39 18.00 -31.79 -5.91
C GLY A 39 17.95 -30.30 -6.30
N GLN A 40 16.97 -29.87 -7.10
CA GLN A 40 16.86 -28.49 -7.57
C GLN A 40 15.99 -27.67 -6.65
N THR A 41 16.41 -26.43 -6.40
CA THR A 41 15.62 -25.46 -5.57
C THR A 41 14.90 -24.48 -6.46
N ILE A 42 13.56 -24.36 -6.28
CA ILE A 42 12.73 -23.38 -6.96
C ILE A 42 12.77 -22.08 -6.17
N GLY A 43 13.39 -21.06 -6.75
CA GLY A 43 13.46 -19.72 -6.17
C GLY A 43 12.27 -18.83 -6.53
N VAL A 44 11.86 -18.86 -7.82
CA VAL A 44 10.70 -18.13 -8.33
C VAL A 44 10.02 -18.99 -9.38
N GLN A 45 8.70 -19.00 -9.38
CA GLN A 45 7.89 -19.72 -10.36
C GLN A 45 6.74 -18.82 -10.83
N ASP A 46 6.50 -18.81 -12.12
CA ASP A 46 5.38 -18.12 -12.79
C ASP A 46 5.16 -16.68 -12.34
N ALA A 47 6.25 -15.91 -12.23
CA ALA A 47 6.11 -14.51 -11.85
C ALA A 47 5.63 -13.68 -13.04
N ASN A 48 4.43 -13.10 -12.90
CA ASN A 48 3.75 -12.27 -13.88
C ASN A 48 3.25 -10.99 -13.24
N PHE A 49 3.77 -9.82 -13.64
CA PHE A 49 3.30 -8.51 -13.19
C PHE A 49 3.83 -7.38 -14.06
N SER A 50 3.18 -6.22 -13.95
CA SER A 50 3.64 -4.97 -14.56
C SER A 50 3.61 -3.85 -13.52
N VAL A 51 4.54 -2.91 -13.68
CA VAL A 51 4.63 -1.71 -12.84
C VAL A 51 4.61 -0.49 -13.75
N GLU A 52 3.72 0.44 -13.47
CA GLU A 52 3.58 1.68 -14.22
C GLU A 52 4.64 2.72 -13.84
N GLU A 53 4.83 3.72 -14.70
CA GLU A 53 5.76 4.81 -14.39
C GLU A 53 5.25 5.63 -13.20
N GLY A 54 6.15 5.85 -12.22
CA GLY A 54 5.82 6.59 -11.00
C GLY A 54 5.16 5.76 -9.89
N GLN A 55 4.86 4.48 -10.13
CA GLN A 55 4.19 3.59 -9.18
C GLN A 55 5.16 3.00 -8.15
N ILE A 56 4.68 2.84 -6.91
CA ILE A 56 5.30 2.01 -5.88
C ILE A 56 4.64 0.62 -5.92
N PHE A 57 5.40 -0.38 -6.38
CA PHE A 57 4.98 -1.77 -6.39
C PHE A 57 5.69 -2.53 -5.26
N VAL A 58 4.91 -3.01 -4.31
CA VAL A 58 5.46 -3.73 -3.16
C VAL A 58 5.39 -5.23 -3.40
N VAL A 59 6.49 -5.94 -3.13
CA VAL A 59 6.53 -7.41 -3.07
C VAL A 59 6.74 -7.82 -1.63
N MET A 60 5.74 -8.44 -1.02
CA MET A 60 5.80 -8.92 0.35
C MET A 60 5.69 -10.44 0.47
N GLY A 61 5.95 -10.98 1.64
CA GLY A 61 5.84 -12.41 1.97
C GLY A 61 6.87 -12.83 3.02
N LEU A 62 6.73 -14.04 3.56
CA LEU A 62 7.64 -14.56 4.59
C LEU A 62 9.08 -14.76 4.10
N SER A 63 10.01 -15.00 5.03
CA SER A 63 11.38 -15.37 4.69
C SER A 63 11.38 -16.64 3.82
N GLY A 64 12.23 -16.66 2.79
CA GLY A 64 12.29 -17.81 1.86
C GLY A 64 11.23 -17.80 0.76
N SER A 65 10.26 -16.88 0.71
CA SER A 65 9.23 -16.84 -0.33
C SER A 65 9.75 -16.52 -1.75
N GLY A 66 11.01 -16.09 -1.91
CA GLY A 66 11.62 -15.81 -3.23
C GLY A 66 11.83 -14.32 -3.56
N LYS A 67 11.38 -13.39 -2.70
CA LYS A 67 11.45 -11.92 -2.93
C LYS A 67 12.84 -11.42 -3.32
N SER A 68 13.86 -11.73 -2.53
CA SER A 68 15.25 -11.31 -2.82
C SER A 68 15.80 -11.95 -4.09
N THR A 69 15.34 -13.16 -4.47
CA THR A 69 15.67 -13.77 -5.75
C THR A 69 15.03 -12.99 -6.89
N LEU A 70 13.76 -12.63 -6.76
CA LEU A 70 13.03 -11.83 -7.74
C LEU A 70 13.74 -10.49 -7.98
N VAL A 71 14.00 -9.70 -6.93
CA VAL A 71 14.64 -8.37 -7.09
C VAL A 71 16.03 -8.47 -7.72
N ARG A 72 16.78 -9.54 -7.40
CA ARG A 72 18.10 -9.79 -8.02
C ARG A 72 17.97 -10.17 -9.50
N MET A 73 16.86 -10.78 -9.91
CA MET A 73 16.56 -10.99 -11.34
C MET A 73 16.18 -9.68 -12.03
N LEU A 74 15.35 -8.83 -11.41
CA LEU A 74 15.00 -7.51 -11.95
C LEU A 74 16.25 -6.64 -12.18
N ASN A 75 17.23 -6.73 -11.31
CA ASN A 75 18.53 -6.07 -11.46
C ASN A 75 19.48 -6.82 -12.40
N GLY A 76 19.12 -8.01 -12.87
CA GLY A 76 19.98 -8.88 -13.68
C GLY A 76 21.22 -9.40 -12.95
N LEU A 77 21.28 -9.37 -11.61
CA LEU A 77 22.32 -10.00 -10.81
C LEU A 77 22.23 -11.53 -10.90
N ILE A 78 21.02 -12.03 -11.00
CA ILE A 78 20.70 -13.43 -11.26
C ILE A 78 19.93 -13.48 -12.58
N ARG A 79 20.31 -14.39 -13.49
CA ARG A 79 19.53 -14.63 -14.70
C ARG A 79 18.34 -15.53 -14.37
N PRO A 80 17.14 -15.25 -14.88
CA PRO A 80 16.03 -16.19 -14.80
C PRO A 80 16.35 -17.49 -15.55
N SER A 81 15.67 -18.55 -15.20
CA SER A 81 15.74 -19.84 -15.91
C SER A 81 14.88 -19.82 -17.18
N SER A 82 13.75 -19.10 -17.14
CA SER A 82 12.88 -18.82 -18.30
C SER A 82 12.11 -17.51 -18.07
N GLY A 83 11.39 -17.05 -19.09
CA GLY A 83 10.58 -15.84 -19.07
C GLY A 83 11.34 -14.57 -19.47
N GLN A 84 10.65 -13.43 -19.38
CA GLN A 84 11.14 -12.12 -19.82
C GLN A 84 11.02 -11.08 -18.71
N ILE A 85 12.01 -10.18 -18.65
CA ILE A 85 12.01 -9.02 -17.76
C ILE A 85 12.30 -7.79 -18.60
N LEU A 86 11.27 -7.01 -18.89
CA LEU A 86 11.34 -5.85 -19.77
C LEU A 86 11.37 -4.56 -18.95
N ILE A 87 12.36 -3.70 -19.17
CA ILE A 87 12.39 -2.32 -18.70
C ILE A 87 12.28 -1.42 -19.92
N ASP A 88 11.12 -0.78 -20.10
CA ASP A 88 10.68 -0.23 -21.38
C ASP A 88 10.71 -1.35 -22.46
N SER A 89 11.58 -1.21 -23.45
CA SER A 89 11.82 -2.21 -24.49
C SER A 89 13.04 -3.11 -24.28
N ASP A 90 13.80 -2.88 -23.20
CA ASP A 90 15.05 -3.60 -22.95
C ASP A 90 14.80 -4.88 -22.13
N ASP A 91 15.07 -6.06 -22.68
CA ASP A 91 14.97 -7.33 -21.95
C ASP A 91 16.23 -7.59 -21.11
N VAL A 92 16.09 -7.48 -19.78
CA VAL A 92 17.16 -7.72 -18.80
C VAL A 92 17.57 -9.20 -18.77
N ALA A 93 16.65 -10.12 -19.07
CA ALA A 93 16.87 -11.56 -18.97
C ALA A 93 17.80 -12.07 -20.09
N SER A 94 17.62 -11.57 -21.32
CA SER A 94 18.30 -12.10 -22.53
C SER A 94 19.40 -11.19 -23.06
N CYS A 95 19.49 -9.92 -22.63
CA CYS A 95 20.44 -8.97 -23.19
C CYS A 95 21.92 -9.34 -22.96
N SER A 96 22.79 -8.76 -23.81
CA SER A 96 24.25 -8.92 -23.65
C SER A 96 24.77 -8.30 -22.35
N ARG A 97 25.93 -8.74 -21.89
CA ARG A 97 26.58 -8.22 -20.68
C ARG A 97 26.80 -6.69 -20.74
N ASP A 98 27.14 -6.17 -21.91
CA ASP A 98 27.39 -4.74 -22.07
C ASP A 98 26.08 -3.93 -22.04
N LYS A 99 25.03 -4.43 -22.67
CA LYS A 99 23.70 -3.84 -22.59
C LYS A 99 23.18 -3.87 -21.15
N LEU A 100 23.36 -4.99 -20.43
CA LEU A 100 22.98 -5.09 -19.01
C LEU A 100 23.72 -4.06 -18.13
N ARG A 101 25.03 -3.85 -18.37
CA ARG A 101 25.78 -2.80 -17.68
C ARG A 101 25.20 -1.41 -17.98
N GLN A 102 24.81 -1.13 -19.23
CA GLN A 102 24.17 0.14 -19.59
C GLN A 102 22.82 0.33 -18.89
N ILE A 103 21.97 -0.72 -18.86
CA ILE A 103 20.69 -0.70 -18.14
C ILE A 103 20.91 -0.38 -16.65
N ARG A 104 21.81 -1.12 -15.98
CA ARG A 104 22.13 -0.88 -14.56
C ARG A 104 22.70 0.51 -14.30
N ARG A 105 23.51 1.05 -15.20
CA ARG A 105 24.11 2.38 -15.04
C ARG A 105 23.09 3.51 -15.20
N ASN A 106 22.11 3.33 -16.08
CA ASN A 106 21.25 4.41 -16.52
C ASN A 106 19.81 4.32 -16.05
N LYS A 107 19.28 3.09 -15.89
CA LYS A 107 17.85 2.88 -15.63
C LYS A 107 17.56 2.43 -14.20
N ILE A 108 18.46 1.71 -13.55
CA ILE A 108 18.20 1.06 -12.25
C ILE A 108 19.15 1.60 -11.19
N ALA A 109 18.62 1.85 -9.99
CA ALA A 109 19.42 1.93 -8.77
C ALA A 109 18.86 0.96 -7.73
N MET A 110 19.68 0.56 -6.75
CA MET A 110 19.29 -0.36 -5.70
C MET A 110 19.69 0.17 -4.33
N VAL A 111 18.75 0.12 -3.40
CA VAL A 111 18.93 0.39 -1.98
C VAL A 111 18.88 -0.95 -1.25
N PHE A 112 19.84 -1.20 -0.37
CA PHE A 112 20.03 -2.47 0.30
C PHE A 112 19.65 -2.39 1.77
N GLN A 113 19.27 -3.51 2.36
CA GLN A 113 18.92 -3.67 3.77
C GLN A 113 20.05 -3.23 4.73
N HIS A 114 21.31 -3.56 4.44
CA HIS A 114 22.48 -3.25 5.25
C HIS A 114 23.27 -2.04 4.73
N PHE A 115 22.59 -1.01 4.25
CA PHE A 115 23.12 0.28 3.78
C PHE A 115 24.19 0.15 2.67
N ALA A 116 25.09 -0.83 2.73
CA ALA A 116 26.18 -1.10 1.80
C ALA A 116 27.06 0.15 1.51
N LEU A 117 27.31 0.96 2.55
CA LEU A 117 28.16 2.15 2.45
C LEU A 117 29.64 1.76 2.52
N PHE A 118 30.48 2.54 1.84
CA PHE A 118 31.92 2.43 1.94
C PHE A 118 32.41 3.13 3.22
N PRO A 119 32.88 2.39 4.24
CA PRO A 119 33.18 2.97 5.56
C PRO A 119 34.34 3.97 5.54
N HIS A 120 35.26 3.83 4.58
CA HIS A 120 36.44 4.67 4.40
C HIS A 120 36.23 5.86 3.44
N ARG A 121 34.99 6.14 3.05
CA ARG A 121 34.62 7.28 2.20
C ARG A 121 33.67 8.20 2.94
N THR A 122 33.75 9.48 2.63
CA THR A 122 32.80 10.45 3.16
C THR A 122 31.39 10.16 2.66
N ILE A 123 30.39 10.75 3.29
CA ILE A 123 28.99 10.67 2.91
C ILE A 123 28.78 11.18 1.48
N LEU A 124 29.42 12.29 1.13
CA LEU A 124 29.41 12.83 -0.23
C LEU A 124 30.01 11.85 -1.24
N ASP A 125 31.14 11.22 -0.91
CA ASP A 125 31.79 10.25 -1.79
C ASP A 125 30.96 8.97 -1.94
N ASN A 126 30.23 8.55 -0.90
CA ASN A 126 29.26 7.47 -0.99
C ASN A 126 28.13 7.82 -1.95
N ALA A 127 27.48 8.97 -1.78
CA ALA A 127 26.42 9.46 -2.68
C ALA A 127 26.91 9.63 -4.12
N ALA A 128 28.14 10.11 -4.30
CA ALA A 128 28.76 10.35 -5.61
C ALA A 128 29.24 9.08 -6.34
N TYR A 129 29.26 7.92 -5.67
CA TYR A 129 29.91 6.72 -6.21
C TYR A 129 29.31 6.24 -7.54
N GLY A 130 27.99 6.15 -7.64
CA GLY A 130 27.31 5.78 -8.87
C GLY A 130 27.61 6.71 -10.05
N LEU A 131 27.70 8.00 -9.78
CA LEU A 131 28.07 9.02 -10.76
C LEU A 131 29.54 8.87 -11.24
N LYS A 132 30.45 8.46 -10.33
CA LYS A 132 31.83 8.11 -10.69
C LYS A 132 31.86 6.95 -11.68
N ILE A 133 31.08 5.91 -11.44
CA ILE A 133 30.97 4.76 -12.36
C ILE A 133 30.36 5.17 -13.72
N LYS A 134 29.45 6.16 -13.72
CA LYS A 134 28.89 6.73 -14.97
C LYS A 134 29.91 7.58 -15.74
N GLY A 135 31.08 7.89 -15.18
CA GLY A 135 32.09 8.74 -15.80
C GLY A 135 31.77 10.24 -15.74
N VAL A 136 30.90 10.67 -14.83
CA VAL A 136 30.55 12.08 -14.63
C VAL A 136 31.78 12.84 -14.07
N SER A 137 32.06 14.03 -14.63
CA SER A 137 33.20 14.86 -14.23
C SER A 137 33.15 15.21 -12.74
N PRO A 138 34.32 15.40 -12.06
CA PRO A 138 34.36 15.61 -10.61
C PRO A 138 33.48 16.76 -10.09
N ALA A 139 33.47 17.89 -10.77
CA ALA A 139 32.66 19.05 -10.37
C ALA A 139 31.17 18.79 -10.47
N LYS A 140 30.67 18.24 -11.61
CA LYS A 140 29.28 17.87 -11.80
C LYS A 140 28.84 16.76 -10.83
N ARG A 141 29.73 15.79 -10.57
CA ARG A 141 29.49 14.69 -9.64
C ARG A 141 29.29 15.18 -8.22
N ARG A 142 30.14 16.10 -7.74
CA ARG A 142 30.01 16.71 -6.41
C ARG A 142 28.69 17.46 -6.27
N ALA A 143 28.35 18.31 -7.25
CA ALA A 143 27.10 19.07 -7.23
C ALA A 143 25.86 18.18 -7.19
N ARG A 144 25.79 17.14 -8.04
CA ARG A 144 24.65 16.19 -8.07
C ARG A 144 24.55 15.34 -6.79
N ALA A 145 25.68 14.90 -6.25
CA ALA A 145 25.70 14.15 -5.01
C ALA A 145 25.26 15.02 -3.82
N LEU A 146 25.67 16.29 -3.77
CA LEU A 146 25.24 17.22 -2.74
C LEU A 146 23.75 17.51 -2.84
N ALA A 147 23.21 17.75 -4.04
CA ALA A 147 21.77 17.92 -4.25
C ALA A 147 20.95 16.68 -3.81
N ALA A 148 21.46 15.46 -4.07
CA ALA A 148 20.81 14.24 -3.59
C ALA A 148 20.87 14.10 -2.06
N LEU A 149 21.96 14.53 -1.41
CA LEU A 149 22.03 14.56 0.05
C LEU A 149 21.11 15.63 0.66
N GLU A 150 20.91 16.74 -0.03
CA GLU A 150 19.97 17.79 0.36
C GLU A 150 18.52 17.28 0.35
N GLN A 151 18.14 16.50 -0.69
CA GLN A 151 16.82 15.86 -0.79
C GLN A 151 16.48 14.94 0.39
N VAL A 152 17.50 14.35 1.03
CA VAL A 152 17.34 13.46 2.20
C VAL A 152 17.76 14.13 3.52
N GLY A 153 17.94 15.44 3.54
CA GLY A 153 18.27 16.22 4.74
C GLY A 153 19.69 16.00 5.30
N LEU A 154 20.65 15.54 4.48
CA LEU A 154 22.00 15.19 4.94
C LEU A 154 23.12 16.04 4.32
N ALA A 155 22.80 17.18 3.71
CA ALA A 155 23.81 18.06 3.11
C ALA A 155 24.89 18.54 4.11
N ALA A 156 24.49 18.84 5.36
CA ALA A 156 25.41 19.25 6.42
C ALA A 156 26.42 18.17 6.84
N TRP A 157 26.14 16.89 6.56
CA TRP A 157 26.97 15.74 6.90
C TRP A 157 27.85 15.26 5.74
N ALA A 158 27.95 16.04 4.65
CA ALA A 158 28.62 15.65 3.41
C ALA A 158 30.08 15.17 3.61
N ASP A 159 30.82 15.82 4.51
CA ASP A 159 32.24 15.54 4.77
C ASP A 159 32.44 14.52 5.93
N SER A 160 31.38 14.08 6.63
CA SER A 160 31.41 13.06 7.67
C SER A 160 31.57 11.65 7.08
N TYR A 161 31.83 10.66 7.94
CA TYR A 161 31.97 9.25 7.57
C TYR A 161 30.74 8.44 8.03
N PRO A 162 30.48 7.26 7.45
CA PRO A 162 29.34 6.42 7.87
C PRO A 162 29.31 6.09 9.36
N ALA A 163 30.47 5.94 10.00
CA ALA A 163 30.57 5.66 11.43
C ALA A 163 30.08 6.80 12.33
N ASP A 164 30.01 8.03 11.81
CA ASP A 164 29.53 9.21 12.54
C ASP A 164 28.00 9.34 12.52
N LEU A 165 27.29 8.45 11.75
CA LEU A 165 25.89 8.55 11.48
C LEU A 165 25.07 7.45 12.18
N SER A 166 23.84 7.78 12.61
CA SER A 166 22.86 6.78 13.05
C SER A 166 22.44 5.85 11.90
N GLY A 167 21.83 4.71 12.20
CA GLY A 167 21.35 3.76 11.20
C GLY A 167 20.38 4.39 10.19
N GLY A 168 19.42 5.20 10.65
CA GLY A 168 18.50 5.94 9.78
C GLY A 168 19.22 6.94 8.86
N MET A 169 20.22 7.65 9.37
CA MET A 169 21.04 8.54 8.53
C MET A 169 21.85 7.76 7.49
N GLN A 170 22.42 6.61 7.86
CA GLN A 170 23.12 5.73 6.91
C GLN A 170 22.18 5.22 5.80
N GLN A 171 20.92 4.92 6.14
CA GLN A 171 19.92 4.52 5.16
C GLN A 171 19.57 5.66 4.19
N ARG A 172 19.42 6.89 4.69
CA ARG A 172 19.24 8.08 3.86
C ARG A 172 20.43 8.31 2.91
N VAL A 173 21.65 8.05 3.34
CA VAL A 173 22.83 8.08 2.44
C VAL A 173 22.72 7.02 1.34
N GLY A 174 22.26 5.81 1.68
CA GLY A 174 21.99 4.75 0.71
C GLY A 174 20.96 5.18 -0.34
N LEU A 175 19.89 5.83 0.10
CA LEU A 175 18.85 6.40 -0.76
C LEU A 175 19.43 7.53 -1.64
N ALA A 176 20.14 8.50 -1.07
CA ALA A 176 20.79 9.60 -1.81
C ALA A 176 21.76 9.06 -2.88
N ARG A 177 22.54 8.00 -2.57
CA ARG A 177 23.43 7.34 -3.54
C ARG A 177 22.65 6.77 -4.74
N GLY A 178 21.46 6.19 -4.50
CA GLY A 178 20.56 5.75 -5.54
C GLY A 178 20.05 6.92 -6.37
N LEU A 179 19.45 7.91 -5.72
CA LEU A 179 18.82 9.08 -6.34
C LEU A 179 19.82 9.95 -7.13
N ALA A 180 21.05 10.13 -6.65
CA ALA A 180 22.09 10.92 -7.32
C ALA A 180 22.33 10.48 -8.77
N THR A 181 22.08 9.23 -9.09
CA THR A 181 22.25 8.69 -10.44
C THR A 181 21.05 8.96 -11.35
N GLU A 182 19.96 9.54 -10.83
CA GLU A 182 18.69 9.78 -11.53
C GLU A 182 18.17 8.53 -12.23
N PRO A 183 17.93 7.43 -11.49
CA PRO A 183 17.43 6.20 -12.08
C PRO A 183 15.98 6.35 -12.50
N GLN A 184 15.53 5.52 -13.43
CA GLN A 184 14.12 5.39 -13.79
C GLN A 184 13.37 4.48 -12.82
N ILE A 185 14.06 3.41 -12.33
CA ILE A 185 13.53 2.43 -11.39
C ILE A 185 14.44 2.38 -10.17
N LEU A 186 13.84 2.45 -8.99
CA LEU A 186 14.52 2.26 -7.71
C LEU A 186 14.07 0.94 -7.08
N LEU A 187 15.01 0.01 -6.96
CA LEU A 187 14.80 -1.28 -6.29
C LEU A 187 15.19 -1.13 -4.82
N MET A 188 14.32 -1.49 -3.90
CA MET A 188 14.56 -1.43 -2.47
C MET A 188 14.38 -2.83 -1.86
N ASP A 189 15.46 -3.43 -1.34
CA ASP A 189 15.45 -4.76 -0.74
C ASP A 189 15.46 -4.63 0.79
N GLU A 190 14.28 -4.71 1.42
CA GLU A 190 14.03 -4.53 2.86
C GLU A 190 14.73 -3.29 3.46
N PRO A 191 14.55 -2.09 2.88
CA PRO A 191 15.38 -0.94 3.19
C PRO A 191 15.27 -0.49 4.66
N PHE A 192 14.18 -0.79 5.33
CA PHE A 192 13.93 -0.34 6.70
C PHE A 192 14.05 -1.46 7.75
N GLY A 193 14.35 -2.69 7.34
CA GLY A 193 14.40 -3.85 8.22
C GLY A 193 15.46 -3.79 9.34
N ALA A 194 16.52 -3.00 9.13
CA ALA A 194 17.60 -2.82 10.12
C ALA A 194 17.41 -1.61 11.05
N LEU A 195 16.28 -0.88 10.93
CA LEU A 195 15.99 0.31 11.72
C LEU A 195 15.08 -0.01 12.91
N ASP A 196 15.24 0.75 13.99
CA ASP A 196 14.29 0.71 15.10
C ASP A 196 12.90 1.24 14.67
N PRO A 197 11.80 0.87 15.38
CA PRO A 197 10.44 1.17 14.94
C PRO A 197 10.14 2.66 14.74
N LEU A 198 10.68 3.54 15.59
CA LEU A 198 10.42 4.97 15.53
C LEU A 198 11.10 5.61 14.30
N ILE A 199 12.38 5.28 14.09
CA ILE A 199 13.14 5.75 12.93
C ILE A 199 12.56 5.19 11.64
N ARG A 200 12.13 3.92 11.65
CA ARG A 200 11.48 3.26 10.51
C ARG A 200 10.26 4.04 10.06
N LYS A 201 9.34 4.37 10.97
CA LYS A 201 8.12 5.15 10.66
C LYS A 201 8.46 6.49 10.01
N GLY A 202 9.38 7.26 10.59
CA GLY A 202 9.82 8.55 9.99
C GLY A 202 10.40 8.38 8.58
N MET A 203 11.17 7.31 8.34
CA MET A 203 11.75 7.03 7.01
C MET A 203 10.69 6.64 5.96
N GLN A 204 9.63 5.95 6.37
CA GLN A 204 8.50 5.61 5.51
C GLN A 204 7.72 6.86 5.08
N GLU A 205 7.40 7.73 6.05
CA GLU A 205 6.75 9.02 5.79
C GLU A 205 7.58 9.91 4.84
N GLU A 206 8.90 10.00 5.09
CA GLU A 206 9.82 10.74 4.20
C GLU A 206 9.87 10.15 2.78
N LEU A 207 9.83 8.81 2.64
CA LEU A 207 9.81 8.17 1.33
C LEU A 207 8.56 8.56 0.55
N LEU A 208 7.39 8.61 1.20
CA LEU A 208 6.13 9.04 0.58
C LEU A 208 6.18 10.51 0.14
N VAL A 209 6.72 11.39 0.97
CA VAL A 209 6.90 12.82 0.60
C VAL A 209 7.84 12.96 -0.59
N LEU A 210 8.96 12.23 -0.59
CA LEU A 210 9.91 12.20 -1.71
C LEU A 210 9.25 11.65 -2.98
N GLN A 211 8.44 10.61 -2.87
CA GLN A 211 7.77 9.99 -4.00
C GLN A 211 6.76 10.93 -4.67
N LYS A 212 5.97 11.66 -3.89
CA LYS A 212 5.04 12.71 -4.42
C LYS A 212 5.77 13.74 -5.27
N THR A 213 7.01 14.09 -4.88
CA THR A 213 7.83 15.09 -5.59
C THR A 213 8.58 14.49 -6.78
N LEU A 214 9.20 13.33 -6.61
CA LEU A 214 10.12 12.75 -7.60
C LEU A 214 9.43 11.83 -8.61
N LYS A 215 8.24 11.31 -8.28
CA LYS A 215 7.42 10.38 -9.11
C LYS A 215 8.26 9.25 -9.72
N LYS A 216 9.13 8.62 -8.90
CA LYS A 216 9.98 7.50 -9.33
C LYS A 216 9.21 6.20 -9.30
N THR A 217 9.48 5.31 -10.26
CA THR A 217 8.99 3.92 -10.19
C THR A 217 9.82 3.18 -9.15
N ILE A 218 9.14 2.61 -8.14
CA ILE A 218 9.78 1.93 -7.01
C ILE A 218 9.29 0.49 -6.96
N ILE A 219 10.22 -0.48 -6.87
CA ILE A 219 9.93 -1.85 -6.46
C ILE A 219 10.46 -2.02 -5.05
N PHE A 220 9.55 -2.19 -4.11
CA PHE A 220 9.84 -2.24 -2.68
C PHE A 220 9.65 -3.66 -2.15
N ILE A 221 10.66 -4.23 -1.52
CA ILE A 221 10.60 -5.56 -0.90
C ILE A 221 10.48 -5.38 0.60
N THR A 222 9.52 -6.05 1.20
CA THR A 222 9.37 -6.10 2.66
C THR A 222 8.78 -7.45 3.12
N HIS A 223 8.92 -7.75 4.39
CA HIS A 223 8.18 -8.81 5.08
C HIS A 223 7.13 -8.23 6.05
N ASP A 224 7.05 -6.90 6.17
CA ASP A 224 6.12 -6.19 7.04
C ASP A 224 4.89 -5.75 6.23
N LEU A 225 3.72 -6.25 6.63
CA LEU A 225 2.46 -5.94 5.96
C LEU A 225 2.08 -4.46 6.12
N ASN A 226 2.33 -3.85 7.28
CA ASN A 226 2.01 -2.44 7.49
C ASN A 226 2.82 -1.55 6.55
N GLU A 227 4.11 -1.88 6.31
CA GLU A 227 4.92 -1.19 5.29
C GLU A 227 4.31 -1.33 3.90
N ALA A 228 3.88 -2.55 3.55
CA ALA A 228 3.30 -2.83 2.24
C ALA A 228 2.00 -2.03 2.02
N LEU A 229 1.11 -2.02 3.00
CA LEU A 229 -0.18 -1.33 2.94
C LEU A 229 -0.02 0.20 2.93
N MET A 230 0.96 0.72 3.68
CA MET A 230 1.22 2.16 3.79
C MET A 230 1.90 2.74 2.54
N LEU A 231 2.82 1.98 1.92
CA LEU A 231 3.69 2.49 0.87
C LEU A 231 3.23 2.12 -0.54
N GLY A 232 2.53 0.99 -0.70
CA GLY A 232 2.28 0.39 -2.00
C GLY A 232 1.03 0.91 -2.70
N ASP A 233 1.18 1.44 -3.92
CA ASP A 233 0.04 1.63 -4.83
C ASP A 233 -0.52 0.27 -5.27
N ARG A 234 0.38 -0.72 -5.47
CA ARG A 234 0.01 -2.12 -5.66
C ARG A 234 0.93 -3.03 -4.86
N ILE A 235 0.36 -4.09 -4.32
CA ILE A 235 1.03 -5.05 -3.44
C ILE A 235 0.90 -6.45 -4.05
N ALA A 236 2.02 -7.16 -4.11
CA ALA A 236 2.09 -8.55 -4.53
C ALA A 236 2.53 -9.42 -3.34
N ILE A 237 1.66 -10.33 -2.91
CA ILE A 237 1.96 -11.28 -1.83
C ILE A 237 2.59 -12.53 -2.42
N MET A 238 3.80 -12.85 -1.95
CA MET A 238 4.61 -13.94 -2.48
C MET A 238 4.74 -15.08 -1.47
N LYS A 239 4.37 -16.29 -1.89
CA LYS A 239 4.51 -17.54 -1.15
C LYS A 239 5.16 -18.59 -2.06
N ASP A 240 6.10 -19.34 -1.56
CA ASP A 240 6.73 -20.46 -2.29
C ASP A 240 7.21 -20.14 -3.72
N GLY A 241 7.71 -18.91 -3.92
CA GLY A 241 8.24 -18.45 -5.20
C GLY A 241 7.20 -17.97 -6.20
N ARG A 242 5.92 -17.98 -5.87
CA ARG A 242 4.83 -17.49 -6.73
C ARG A 242 4.06 -16.36 -6.06
N PHE A 243 3.41 -15.54 -6.86
CA PHE A 243 2.43 -14.60 -6.35
C PHE A 243 1.12 -15.31 -6.02
N VAL A 244 0.62 -15.09 -4.80
CA VAL A 244 -0.68 -15.60 -4.34
C VAL A 244 -1.77 -14.59 -4.67
N GLN A 245 -1.47 -13.31 -4.45
CA GLN A 245 -2.39 -12.20 -4.75
C GLN A 245 -1.62 -10.97 -5.17
N VAL A 246 -2.20 -10.20 -6.09
CA VAL A 246 -1.69 -8.88 -6.51
C VAL A 246 -2.89 -7.93 -6.60
N GLY A 247 -2.86 -6.84 -5.82
CA GLY A 247 -3.95 -5.87 -5.77
C GLY A 247 -3.55 -4.58 -5.08
N THR A 248 -4.50 -3.69 -4.87
CA THR A 248 -4.37 -2.53 -3.96
C THR A 248 -4.40 -2.99 -2.50
N ALA A 249 -4.05 -2.10 -1.57
CA ALA A 249 -4.18 -2.38 -0.14
C ALA A 249 -5.63 -2.79 0.23
N GLN A 250 -6.61 -2.09 -0.32
CA GLN A 250 -8.03 -2.36 -0.11
C GLN A 250 -8.46 -3.73 -0.68
N ASP A 251 -8.00 -4.09 -1.91
CA ASP A 251 -8.30 -5.40 -2.51
C ASP A 251 -7.82 -6.55 -1.62
N ILE A 252 -6.60 -6.43 -1.08
CA ILE A 252 -5.98 -7.46 -0.25
C ILE A 252 -6.68 -7.63 1.09
N VAL A 253 -7.09 -6.52 1.72
CA VAL A 253 -7.76 -6.53 3.03
C VAL A 253 -9.22 -6.94 2.91
N SER A 254 -9.92 -6.52 1.83
CA SER A 254 -11.35 -6.84 1.64
C SER A 254 -11.60 -8.23 1.09
N ASN A 255 -10.73 -8.71 0.19
CA ASN A 255 -10.91 -9.94 -0.56
C ASN A 255 -9.62 -10.77 -0.57
N PRO A 256 -9.20 -11.34 0.57
CA PRO A 256 -8.02 -12.20 0.61
C PRO A 256 -8.21 -13.43 -0.27
N ALA A 257 -7.20 -13.75 -1.10
CA ALA A 257 -7.28 -14.81 -2.11
C ALA A 257 -7.31 -16.23 -1.52
N ASP A 258 -6.73 -16.41 -0.35
CA ASP A 258 -6.71 -17.70 0.38
C ASP A 258 -6.50 -17.46 1.89
N ASP A 259 -6.54 -18.55 2.67
CA ASP A 259 -6.32 -18.52 4.13
C ASP A 259 -4.93 -17.96 4.52
N TYR A 260 -3.94 -18.11 3.64
CA TYR A 260 -2.61 -17.56 3.89
C TYR A 260 -2.62 -16.03 3.85
N VAL A 261 -3.31 -15.44 2.87
CA VAL A 261 -3.47 -13.98 2.80
C VAL A 261 -4.38 -13.49 3.92
N ALA A 262 -5.49 -14.20 4.18
CA ALA A 262 -6.41 -13.88 5.26
C ALA A 262 -5.69 -13.81 6.62
N ALA A 263 -4.80 -14.76 6.91
CA ALA A 263 -3.99 -14.75 8.14
C ALA A 263 -3.02 -13.56 8.23
N PHE A 264 -2.56 -13.01 7.09
CA PHE A 264 -1.72 -11.81 7.09
C PHE A 264 -2.50 -10.55 7.46
N VAL A 265 -3.76 -10.45 7.01
CA VAL A 265 -4.58 -9.24 7.17
C VAL A 265 -5.48 -9.27 8.40
N ALA A 266 -5.49 -10.38 9.16
CA ALA A 266 -6.38 -10.56 10.31
C ALA A 266 -6.25 -9.47 11.39
N ASP A 267 -5.01 -9.04 11.68
CA ASP A 267 -4.71 -8.05 12.73
C ASP A 267 -4.48 -6.63 12.18
N ILE A 268 -4.93 -6.34 10.96
CA ILE A 268 -4.69 -5.04 10.34
C ILE A 268 -5.71 -3.99 10.80
N ASP A 269 -5.19 -2.82 11.15
CA ASP A 269 -6.00 -1.62 11.36
C ASP A 269 -6.62 -1.15 10.02
N ARG A 270 -7.85 -1.61 9.77
CA ARG A 270 -8.61 -1.28 8.55
C ARG A 270 -8.80 0.22 8.38
N GLY A 271 -8.93 0.96 9.47
CA GLY A 271 -9.08 2.41 9.43
C GLY A 271 -7.92 3.13 8.75
N ARG A 272 -6.74 2.52 8.71
CA ARG A 272 -5.55 3.07 8.02
C ARG A 272 -5.40 2.60 6.57
N VAL A 273 -6.19 1.61 6.15
CA VAL A 273 -6.17 1.09 4.78
C VAL A 273 -7.27 1.70 3.92
N PHE A 274 -8.44 1.87 4.52
CA PHE A 274 -9.59 2.43 3.82
C PHE A 274 -9.60 3.94 3.88
N THR A 275 -9.97 4.57 2.76
CA THR A 275 -10.15 6.02 2.63
C THR A 275 -11.63 6.39 2.67
N ALA A 276 -11.92 7.66 2.89
CA ALA A 276 -13.26 8.21 2.84
C ALA A 276 -14.00 7.87 1.54
N GLU A 277 -13.30 7.99 0.39
CA GLU A 277 -13.85 7.65 -0.92
C GLU A 277 -14.30 6.18 -1.01
N SER A 278 -13.59 5.26 -0.37
CA SER A 278 -13.89 3.82 -0.43
C SER A 278 -15.24 3.44 0.19
N VAL A 279 -15.79 4.28 1.07
CA VAL A 279 -17.08 4.07 1.77
C VAL A 279 -18.10 5.16 1.44
N ALA A 280 -17.73 6.10 0.57
CA ALA A 280 -18.58 7.21 0.18
C ALA A 280 -19.84 6.74 -0.57
N SER A 281 -20.89 7.51 -0.43
CA SER A 281 -22.11 7.42 -1.23
C SER A 281 -22.22 8.65 -2.13
N GLU A 282 -23.03 8.55 -3.19
CA GLU A 282 -23.44 9.73 -3.95
C GLU A 282 -24.20 10.68 -3.02
N PRO A 283 -23.87 11.99 -3.04
CA PRO A 283 -24.53 12.96 -2.17
C PRO A 283 -25.97 13.21 -2.63
N ALA A 284 -26.92 13.15 -1.72
CA ALA A 284 -28.24 13.72 -1.94
C ALA A 284 -28.16 15.23 -1.75
N VAL A 285 -28.46 16.00 -2.80
CA VAL A 285 -28.32 17.45 -2.81
C VAL A 285 -29.63 18.15 -3.13
N MET A 286 -29.84 19.32 -2.52
CA MET A 286 -30.98 20.18 -2.77
C MET A 286 -30.51 21.63 -3.00
N PRO A 287 -31.15 22.42 -3.91
CA PRO A 287 -30.79 23.79 -4.12
C PRO A 287 -31.35 24.68 -2.99
N LEU A 288 -30.59 25.69 -2.58
CA LEU A 288 -30.93 26.59 -1.47
C LEU A 288 -32.20 27.42 -1.77
N ASP A 289 -32.34 27.92 -3.00
CA ASP A 289 -33.36 28.94 -3.34
C ASP A 289 -34.73 28.36 -3.64
N GLN A 290 -34.91 27.05 -3.79
CA GLN A 290 -36.13 26.49 -4.37
C GLN A 290 -36.80 25.42 -3.51
N CYS A 291 -36.22 25.11 -2.35
CA CYS A 291 -36.66 24.02 -1.50
C CYS A 291 -37.11 24.45 -0.12
N THR A 292 -38.04 23.69 0.42
CA THR A 292 -38.60 23.85 1.77
C THR A 292 -38.13 22.71 2.68
N ALA A 293 -38.34 22.87 4.00
CA ALA A 293 -38.10 21.77 4.95
C ALA A 293 -38.96 20.53 4.63
N GLY A 294 -40.21 20.73 4.15
CA GLY A 294 -41.08 19.64 3.72
C GLY A 294 -40.53 18.86 2.49
N ASP A 295 -39.94 19.57 1.52
CA ASP A 295 -39.28 18.92 0.38
C ASP A 295 -38.09 18.09 0.83
N ALA A 296 -37.33 18.59 1.83
CA ALA A 296 -36.21 17.87 2.39
C ALA A 296 -36.67 16.58 3.12
N VAL A 297 -37.73 16.64 3.92
CA VAL A 297 -38.34 15.47 4.58
C VAL A 297 -38.74 14.42 3.54
N LYS A 298 -39.48 14.84 2.50
CA LYS A 298 -39.92 13.94 1.44
C LYS A 298 -38.71 13.28 0.71
N THR A 299 -37.70 14.05 0.36
CA THR A 299 -36.52 13.56 -0.30
C THR A 299 -35.79 12.52 0.57
N MET A 300 -35.64 12.78 1.88
CA MET A 300 -35.02 11.86 2.82
C MET A 300 -35.85 10.58 3.01
N GLU A 301 -37.20 10.67 3.07
CA GLU A 301 -38.06 9.48 3.14
C GLU A 301 -38.01 8.65 1.86
N ASP A 302 -38.09 9.27 0.68
CA ASP A 302 -38.06 8.58 -0.60
C ASP A 302 -36.73 7.84 -0.84
N GLN A 303 -35.62 8.40 -0.33
CA GLN A 303 -34.27 7.84 -0.51
C GLN A 303 -33.74 7.10 0.75
N ASN A 304 -34.54 7.03 1.83
CA ASN A 304 -34.14 6.44 3.11
C ASN A 304 -32.85 7.03 3.67
N LEU A 305 -32.78 8.37 3.73
CA LEU A 305 -31.63 9.13 4.21
C LEU A 305 -31.93 9.84 5.53
N ASN A 306 -30.89 10.08 6.33
CA ASN A 306 -30.99 10.84 7.60
C ASN A 306 -30.66 12.32 7.44
N ALA A 307 -30.02 12.70 6.34
CA ALA A 307 -29.66 14.08 6.05
C ALA A 307 -29.49 14.30 4.53
N VAL A 308 -29.62 15.58 4.11
CA VAL A 308 -29.34 16.03 2.73
C VAL A 308 -28.43 17.25 2.78
N TYR A 309 -27.57 17.41 1.78
CA TYR A 309 -26.75 18.60 1.61
C TYR A 309 -27.48 19.65 0.79
N VAL A 310 -27.33 20.91 1.17
CA VAL A 310 -27.92 22.04 0.46
C VAL A 310 -26.83 22.84 -0.20
N LEU A 311 -27.01 23.09 -1.50
CA LEU A 311 -26.04 23.81 -2.32
C LEU A 311 -26.58 25.21 -2.70
N ASP A 312 -25.68 26.21 -2.65
CA ASP A 312 -25.83 27.50 -3.28
C ASP A 312 -24.94 27.54 -4.55
N GLY A 313 -25.54 27.24 -5.69
CA GLY A 313 -24.79 26.97 -6.93
C GLY A 313 -23.97 25.70 -6.83
N GLU A 314 -22.64 25.81 -6.84
CA GLU A 314 -21.69 24.71 -6.68
C GLU A 314 -21.12 24.62 -5.25
N GLU A 315 -21.37 25.60 -4.39
CA GLU A 315 -20.86 25.66 -3.02
C GLU A 315 -21.82 24.99 -2.03
N ILE A 316 -21.26 24.36 -0.98
CA ILE A 316 -22.05 23.72 0.08
C ILE A 316 -22.53 24.81 1.04
N ALA A 317 -23.83 25.09 1.05
CA ALA A 317 -24.47 26.05 1.99
C ALA A 317 -24.63 25.44 3.39
N GLY A 318 -24.88 24.14 3.49
CA GLY A 318 -25.06 23.45 4.76
C GLY A 318 -25.62 22.03 4.58
N VAL A 319 -25.93 21.41 5.72
CA VAL A 319 -26.61 20.12 5.81
C VAL A 319 -27.92 20.25 6.57
N VAL A 320 -28.96 19.53 6.17
CA VAL A 320 -30.24 19.43 6.86
C VAL A 320 -30.49 18.00 7.28
N THR A 321 -30.75 17.78 8.56
CA THR A 321 -31.12 16.46 9.07
C THR A 321 -32.63 16.25 9.04
N TYR A 322 -33.04 14.96 8.93
CA TYR A 322 -34.46 14.61 8.98
C TYR A 322 -35.15 15.15 10.25
N GLN A 323 -34.49 15.08 11.40
CA GLN A 323 -35.05 15.54 12.68
C GLN A 323 -35.35 17.02 12.67
N GLN A 324 -34.45 17.87 12.14
CA GLN A 324 -34.65 19.32 12.08
C GLN A 324 -35.73 19.70 11.07
N ALA A 325 -35.68 19.12 9.86
CA ALA A 325 -36.66 19.39 8.81
C ALA A 325 -38.05 18.95 9.25
N ALA A 326 -38.22 17.77 9.85
CA ALA A 326 -39.50 17.26 10.35
C ALA A 326 -40.04 18.04 11.55
N ALA A 327 -39.18 18.63 12.39
CA ALA A 327 -39.62 19.52 13.48
C ALA A 327 -40.17 20.85 12.93
N ALA A 328 -39.46 21.46 11.99
CA ALA A 328 -39.86 22.70 11.35
C ALA A 328 -41.18 22.55 10.55
N ASP A 329 -41.33 21.42 9.83
CA ASP A 329 -42.54 21.11 9.06
C ASP A 329 -43.79 20.93 9.96
N ARG A 330 -43.63 20.33 11.16
CA ARG A 330 -44.74 20.15 12.12
C ARG A 330 -45.17 21.43 12.79
N ASP A 331 -44.25 22.33 13.11
CA ASP A 331 -44.53 23.56 13.88
C ASP A 331 -45.16 24.65 13.01
N SER A 332 -44.91 24.68 11.71
CA SER A 332 -45.31 25.74 10.78
C SER A 332 -46.43 25.38 9.80
N GLY A 333 -46.84 24.08 9.76
CA GLY A 333 -47.74 23.53 8.74
C GLY A 333 -46.98 23.09 7.46
N PRO A 334 -47.49 22.11 6.67
CA PRO A 334 -46.77 21.56 5.56
C PRO A 334 -46.47 22.64 4.51
N SER A 335 -45.24 22.80 4.12
CA SER A 335 -44.71 23.47 2.93
C SER A 335 -44.15 24.89 3.00
N ASP A 336 -44.13 25.61 4.14
CA ASP A 336 -43.80 27.05 4.12
C ASP A 336 -42.46 27.45 4.75
N VAL A 337 -41.71 26.52 5.38
CA VAL A 337 -40.42 26.86 5.98
C VAL A 337 -39.30 26.75 4.93
N PRO A 338 -38.63 27.86 4.58
CA PRO A 338 -37.49 27.81 3.67
C PRO A 338 -36.39 26.88 4.21
N ILE A 339 -35.75 26.10 3.34
CA ILE A 339 -34.68 25.18 3.75
C ILE A 339 -33.52 25.91 4.43
N ALA A 340 -33.31 27.18 4.07
CA ALA A 340 -32.29 28.06 4.66
C ALA A 340 -32.44 28.25 6.18
N ASP A 341 -33.67 28.19 6.72
CA ASP A 341 -33.96 28.43 8.14
C ASP A 341 -33.66 27.20 9.02
N VAL A 342 -33.42 26.03 8.39
CA VAL A 342 -33.13 24.76 9.07
C VAL A 342 -31.73 24.22 8.78
N LEU A 343 -30.87 25.05 8.17
CA LEU A 343 -29.50 24.67 7.80
C LEU A 343 -28.59 24.57 9.02
N ILE A 344 -27.79 23.49 9.05
CA ILE A 344 -26.59 23.37 9.87
C ILE A 344 -25.42 23.81 8.99
N THR A 345 -24.78 24.90 9.36
CA THR A 345 -23.63 25.46 8.63
C THR A 345 -22.28 24.97 9.18
N ASP A 346 -22.26 24.40 10.39
CA ASP A 346 -21.10 23.81 11.01
C ASP A 346 -21.21 22.26 10.86
N PHE A 347 -20.63 21.74 9.80
CA PHE A 347 -20.68 20.33 9.45
C PHE A 347 -19.27 19.80 9.12
N PRO A 348 -19.00 18.50 9.33
CA PRO A 348 -17.69 17.93 9.05
C PRO A 348 -17.42 17.80 7.56
N THR A 349 -16.20 18.15 7.16
CA THR A 349 -15.69 17.97 5.80
C THR A 349 -14.41 17.14 5.82
N ALA A 350 -14.11 16.44 4.73
CA ALA A 350 -12.87 15.69 4.54
C ALA A 350 -12.48 15.60 3.05
N ASP A 351 -11.20 15.38 2.80
CA ASP A 351 -10.69 15.01 1.48
C ASP A 351 -11.03 13.54 1.17
N PRO A 352 -11.37 13.16 -0.07
CA PRO A 352 -11.64 11.77 -0.45
C PRO A 352 -10.53 10.78 -0.10
N GLU A 353 -9.27 11.21 -0.11
CA GLU A 353 -8.12 10.39 0.27
C GLU A 353 -7.89 10.28 1.79
N THR A 354 -8.69 10.96 2.63
CA THR A 354 -8.57 10.88 4.09
C THR A 354 -8.82 9.47 4.59
N HIS A 355 -7.93 8.94 5.42
CA HIS A 355 -8.12 7.61 6.01
C HIS A 355 -9.28 7.58 7.00
N LEU A 356 -10.00 6.44 7.08
CA LEU A 356 -11.16 6.29 7.99
C LEU A 356 -10.78 6.49 9.46
N ALA A 357 -9.55 6.13 9.86
CA ALA A 357 -9.05 6.38 11.21
C ALA A 357 -9.06 7.86 11.60
N ASP A 358 -8.85 8.75 10.62
CA ASP A 358 -8.83 10.20 10.83
C ASP A 358 -10.25 10.82 10.80
N LEU A 359 -11.24 10.05 10.33
CA LEU A 359 -12.65 10.44 10.30
C LEU A 359 -13.40 10.15 11.60
N TYR A 360 -12.78 9.44 12.55
CA TYR A 360 -13.44 9.12 13.83
C TYR A 360 -13.93 10.36 14.59
N GLY A 361 -13.10 11.40 14.66
CA GLY A 361 -13.48 12.69 15.27
C GLY A 361 -14.65 13.36 14.54
N PRO A 362 -14.54 13.62 13.24
CA PRO A 362 -15.65 14.14 12.42
C PRO A 362 -16.94 13.32 12.52
N ALA A 363 -16.87 11.99 12.46
CA ALA A 363 -18.01 11.08 12.56
C ALA A 363 -18.74 11.16 13.92
N SER A 364 -18.04 11.54 15.00
CA SER A 364 -18.62 11.67 16.32
C SER A 364 -19.65 12.81 16.45
N SER A 365 -19.72 13.74 15.47
CA SER A 365 -20.76 14.76 15.38
C SER A 365 -22.15 14.19 15.12
N GLY A 366 -22.23 12.96 14.59
CA GLY A 366 -23.49 12.33 14.14
C GLY A 366 -24.02 12.88 12.82
N LEU A 367 -23.32 13.83 12.19
CA LEU A 367 -23.66 14.35 10.86
C LEU A 367 -22.89 13.59 9.78
N PRO A 368 -23.48 13.42 8.58
CA PRO A 368 -22.72 12.94 7.43
C PRO A 368 -21.51 13.84 7.15
N ILE A 369 -20.40 13.23 6.72
CA ILE A 369 -19.16 13.95 6.40
C ILE A 369 -19.17 14.28 4.92
N ALA A 370 -19.09 15.57 4.56
CA ALA A 370 -18.98 16.01 3.18
C ALA A 370 -17.56 15.73 2.65
N LEU A 371 -17.45 15.00 1.56
CA LEU A 371 -16.18 14.88 0.83
C LEU A 371 -16.08 16.01 -0.18
N THR A 372 -14.98 16.76 -0.11
CA THR A 372 -14.76 17.93 -0.96
C THR A 372 -13.49 17.79 -1.80
N ASP A 373 -13.56 18.30 -3.04
CA ASP A 373 -12.38 18.40 -3.92
C ASP A 373 -11.51 19.63 -3.57
N ALA A 374 -10.44 19.86 -4.35
CA ALA A 374 -9.54 20.99 -4.16
C ALA A 374 -10.21 22.37 -4.34
N GLU A 375 -11.32 22.42 -5.07
CA GLU A 375 -12.15 23.58 -5.29
C GLU A 375 -13.30 23.71 -4.26
N ASN A 376 -13.31 22.87 -3.21
CA ASN A 376 -14.30 22.79 -2.13
C ASN A 376 -15.72 22.41 -2.61
N ARG A 377 -15.85 21.68 -3.72
CA ARG A 377 -17.12 21.17 -4.24
C ARG A 377 -17.40 19.80 -3.65
N LEU A 378 -18.69 19.52 -3.39
CA LEU A 378 -19.13 18.23 -2.87
C LEU A 378 -18.98 17.12 -3.90
N VAL A 379 -18.16 16.13 -3.60
CA VAL A 379 -17.90 14.98 -4.48
C VAL A 379 -18.41 13.66 -3.92
N GLY A 380 -18.75 13.62 -2.64
CA GLY A 380 -19.26 12.42 -1.98
C GLY A 380 -19.72 12.71 -0.56
N VAL A 381 -20.34 11.73 0.08
CA VAL A 381 -20.79 11.81 1.48
C VAL A 381 -20.46 10.51 2.19
N VAL A 382 -19.92 10.61 3.39
CA VAL A 382 -19.65 9.45 4.27
C VAL A 382 -20.60 9.51 5.48
N GLU A 383 -21.44 8.50 5.59
CA GLU A 383 -22.30 8.33 6.77
C GLU A 383 -21.46 7.86 7.97
N PRO A 384 -21.65 8.45 9.18
CA PRO A 384 -20.92 8.05 10.38
C PRO A 384 -20.97 6.55 10.67
N GLU A 385 -22.13 5.93 10.43
CA GLU A 385 -22.36 4.50 10.63
C GLU A 385 -21.44 3.63 9.76
N LYS A 386 -21.13 4.06 8.52
CA LYS A 386 -20.22 3.36 7.64
C LYS A 386 -18.78 3.42 8.14
N VAL A 387 -18.36 4.56 8.73
CA VAL A 387 -17.04 4.69 9.35
C VAL A 387 -16.91 3.67 10.50
N PHE A 388 -17.90 3.63 11.40
CA PHE A 388 -17.89 2.73 12.55
C PHE A 388 -18.01 1.25 12.14
N ALA A 389 -18.89 0.94 11.18
CA ALA A 389 -19.06 -0.43 10.68
C ALA A 389 -17.77 -0.99 10.08
N GLN A 390 -17.05 -0.18 9.29
CA GLN A 390 -15.80 -0.63 8.68
C GLN A 390 -14.66 -0.79 9.70
N LEU A 391 -14.68 -0.01 10.77
CA LEU A 391 -13.70 -0.12 11.87
C LEU A 391 -14.03 -1.28 12.82
N SER A 392 -15.32 -1.66 12.95
CA SER A 392 -15.80 -2.71 13.85
C SER A 392 -15.94 -4.09 13.19
N SER A 393 -15.74 -4.21 11.87
CA SER A 393 -15.86 -5.48 11.17
C SER A 393 -14.68 -6.40 11.53
N ASP A 394 -14.76 -6.98 12.72
CA ASP A 394 -14.08 -8.21 13.06
C ASP A 394 -14.62 -9.30 12.11
N ASN A 395 -13.72 -9.87 11.32
CA ASN A 395 -13.75 -11.11 10.55
C ASN A 395 -15.14 -11.62 10.08
N PRO A 396 -15.42 -11.72 8.78
CA PRO A 396 -16.66 -12.32 8.25
C PRO A 396 -16.83 -13.82 8.55
N ALA A 397 -15.96 -14.42 9.38
CA ALA A 397 -16.07 -15.82 9.82
C ALA A 397 -17.05 -16.05 10.99
N ASP A 398 -17.55 -15.01 11.67
CA ASP A 398 -18.41 -15.14 12.84
C ASP A 398 -19.91 -15.06 12.55
N GLU A 399 -20.36 -14.89 11.30
CA GLU A 399 -21.80 -14.86 10.96
C GLU A 399 -22.45 -16.22 10.64
N THR A 400 -21.76 -17.35 10.83
CA THR A 400 -22.36 -18.67 10.56
C THR A 400 -22.42 -19.57 11.79
N ASP A 401 -22.90 -19.10 12.95
CA ASP A 401 -23.36 -20.00 14.01
C ASP A 401 -24.41 -19.34 14.91
N GLY A 402 -25.58 -19.15 14.35
CA GLY A 402 -26.80 -18.74 15.06
C GLY A 402 -27.94 -19.72 14.86
N ALA A 403 -27.69 -21.03 15.00
CA ALA A 403 -28.76 -22.04 15.14
C ALA A 403 -28.91 -22.39 16.62
N PRO A 404 -30.12 -22.37 17.19
CA PRO A 404 -30.32 -22.72 18.61
C PRO A 404 -30.06 -24.22 18.83
N ALA A 405 -29.16 -24.53 19.73
CA ALA A 405 -28.89 -25.88 20.20
C ALA A 405 -30.11 -26.43 20.94
N GLU A 406 -30.76 -27.44 20.41
CA GLU A 406 -31.68 -28.30 21.10
C GLU A 406 -30.99 -29.01 22.28
N ALA A 407 -31.66 -28.97 23.43
CA ALA A 407 -31.25 -29.63 24.64
C ALA A 407 -31.19 -31.15 24.46
N ALA A 408 -30.02 -31.74 24.56
CA ALA A 408 -29.87 -33.19 24.67
C ALA A 408 -29.20 -33.53 26.02
N ASP A 409 -30.01 -34.18 26.79
CA ASP A 409 -29.87 -35.09 27.92
C ASP A 409 -28.46 -35.41 28.45
N ALA A 410 -28.29 -35.28 29.77
CA ALA A 410 -27.09 -35.62 30.53
C ALA A 410 -26.98 -37.15 30.77
N PRO A 411 -25.83 -37.77 30.61
CA PRO A 411 -25.56 -39.08 31.24
C PRO A 411 -24.73 -38.95 32.52
N GLN A 412 -25.15 -39.79 33.44
CA GLN A 412 -24.76 -40.01 34.82
C GLN A 412 -23.26 -40.25 35.08
N ALA A 413 -22.84 -39.83 36.26
CA ALA A 413 -21.54 -40.04 36.89
C ALA A 413 -21.17 -41.53 37.07
N VAL A 414 -19.93 -41.90 36.85
CA VAL A 414 -19.26 -43.14 37.26
C VAL A 414 -18.03 -42.80 38.13
N PRO A 415 -17.79 -43.54 39.23
CA PRO A 415 -16.93 -43.09 40.33
C PRO A 415 -15.42 -43.33 40.13
N GLU A 416 -14.65 -42.51 40.85
CA GLU A 416 -13.22 -42.58 41.01
C GLU A 416 -12.69 -43.97 41.41
N ARG A 417 -11.56 -44.35 40.82
CA ARG A 417 -10.62 -45.31 41.43
C ARG A 417 -9.28 -44.66 41.66
N GLN A 418 -8.86 -44.65 42.92
CA GLN A 418 -7.54 -44.26 43.42
C GLN A 418 -6.45 -45.22 42.91
N PRO A 419 -5.21 -44.74 42.80
CA PRO A 419 -4.07 -45.58 42.42
C PRO A 419 -3.46 -46.29 43.64
N ALA A 420 -2.98 -47.48 43.43
CA ALA A 420 -2.10 -48.21 44.32
C ALA A 420 -0.71 -48.35 43.70
N LEU A 421 0.32 -47.89 44.50
CA LEU A 421 1.75 -48.14 44.47
C LEU A 421 2.54 -47.77 43.25
#